data_5cb498564676d7053db1ce9024cdf50e
#
_entry.id   5cb498564676d7053db1ce9024cdf50e
#
_cell.length_a   1.000
_cell.length_b   1.000
_cell.length_c   1.000
_cell.angle_alpha   90.00
_cell.angle_beta   90.00
_cell.angle_gamma   90.00
#
_symmetry.space_group_name_H-M   'P 1'
#
loop_
_entity.id
_entity.type
_entity.pdbx_description
1 polymer ?
#
loop_
_entity_poly.entity_id
_entity_poly.type
_entity_poly.pdbx_seq_one_letter_code
_entity_poly.pdbx_strand_id
1 'polypeptide(L)'
;PVVHDMLRVAKPKNARSKRALEKRESKEKENAKTAIFVRGTRTSEKVNVAMTELAALKKPDAVAFNKRNDVLPFEDATSLEFWGQKNDASLLVVGSSQKKRPDNLCWVRLFDGQVLDMLEMGVLEATSMNAFKTNKPGIGMRPLFHFSGPEFESDPETDRLGAAGADPEAKGAFLHLKSLLLDFYRGEELDPNH
;
A
#
# COMPACT_ATOMS: atom_id res chain seq x y z
N PRO A 1 22.43 31.66 3.63
CA PRO A 1 21.73 31.73 2.36
C PRO A 1 21.48 30.31 1.90
N VAL A 2 20.19 29.88 2.00
CA VAL A 2 19.77 28.56 1.53
C VAL A 2 19.80 28.64 0.01
N VAL A 3 20.76 27.95 -0.61
CA VAL A 3 20.81 27.79 -2.06
C VAL A 3 19.59 26.92 -2.41
N HIS A 4 18.56 27.54 -2.97
CA HIS A 4 17.51 26.82 -3.66
C HIS A 4 18.19 26.16 -4.87
N ASP A 5 18.48 24.87 -4.72
CA ASP A 5 18.88 24.03 -5.83
C ASP A 5 17.68 23.97 -6.78
N MET A 6 17.69 24.80 -7.82
CA MET A 6 16.67 24.79 -8.85
C MET A 6 16.73 23.40 -9.51
N LEU A 7 15.79 22.54 -9.16
CA LEU A 7 15.58 21.27 -9.81
C LEU A 7 15.57 21.48 -11.33
N ARG A 8 16.63 21.10 -12.01
CA ARG A 8 16.72 21.13 -13.46
C ARG A 8 15.65 20.22 -14.02
N VAL A 9 14.52 20.81 -14.44
CA VAL A 9 13.47 20.07 -15.15
C VAL A 9 14.10 19.55 -16.44
N ALA A 10 14.38 18.25 -16.48
CA ALA A 10 14.93 17.59 -17.65
C ALA A 10 13.88 17.67 -18.77
N LYS A 11 14.22 18.35 -19.89
CA LYS A 11 13.35 18.42 -21.05
C LYS A 11 13.08 17.00 -21.59
N PRO A 12 11.82 16.61 -21.80
CA PRO A 12 11.49 15.29 -22.30
C PRO A 12 12.03 15.09 -23.73
N LYS A 13 12.71 13.96 -23.95
CA LYS A 13 13.31 13.64 -25.25
C LYS A 13 12.33 13.05 -26.26
N ASN A 14 11.18 12.57 -25.83
CA ASN A 14 10.16 11.93 -26.69
C ASN A 14 8.75 12.10 -26.10
N ALA A 15 7.73 11.80 -26.90
CA ALA A 15 6.32 11.94 -26.53
C ALA A 15 5.93 11.07 -25.30
N ARG A 16 6.55 9.93 -25.11
CA ARG A 16 6.32 9.04 -23.93
C ARG A 16 6.83 9.71 -22.67
N SER A 17 8.04 10.25 -22.70
CA SER A 17 8.62 10.96 -21.55
C SER A 17 7.83 12.23 -21.23
N LYS A 18 7.35 12.95 -22.26
CA LYS A 18 6.49 14.13 -22.06
C LYS A 18 5.21 13.77 -21.32
N ARG A 19 4.48 12.76 -21.78
CA ARG A 19 3.26 12.28 -21.11
C ARG A 19 3.50 11.79 -19.69
N ALA A 20 4.65 11.14 -19.43
CA ALA A 20 5.01 10.70 -18.09
C ALA A 20 5.29 11.88 -17.14
N LEU A 21 5.91 12.96 -17.64
CA LEU A 21 6.12 14.18 -16.86
C LEU A 21 4.81 14.92 -16.59
N GLU A 22 3.96 15.09 -17.62
CA GLU A 22 2.63 15.70 -17.48
C GLU A 22 1.76 14.94 -16.46
N LYS A 23 1.87 13.61 -16.41
CA LYS A 23 1.16 12.80 -15.42
C LYS A 23 1.64 13.03 -13.98
N ARG A 24 2.89 13.44 -13.79
CA ARG A 24 3.54 13.70 -12.49
C ARG A 24 3.48 15.17 -12.05
N GLU A 25 3.01 16.07 -12.91
CA GLU A 25 2.82 17.48 -12.52
C GLU A 25 1.82 17.59 -11.37
N SER A 26 2.03 18.59 -10.51
CA SER A 26 1.09 18.91 -9.44
C SER A 26 -0.29 19.21 -10.03
N LYS A 27 -1.32 18.59 -9.47
CA LYS A 27 -2.71 18.74 -9.92
C LYS A 27 -3.55 19.31 -8.81
N GLU A 28 -4.58 20.04 -9.16
CA GLU A 28 -5.57 20.56 -8.22
C GLU A 28 -6.30 19.40 -7.49
N LYS A 29 -6.62 18.33 -8.24
CA LYS A 29 -7.10 17.06 -7.68
C LYS A 29 -6.04 15.98 -7.86
N GLU A 30 -5.58 15.40 -6.78
CA GLU A 30 -4.59 14.32 -6.83
C GLU A 30 -5.20 13.04 -7.40
N ASN A 31 -4.40 12.33 -8.18
CA ASN A 31 -4.77 10.99 -8.66
C ASN A 31 -4.81 9.99 -7.50
N ALA A 32 -5.52 8.89 -7.69
CA ALA A 32 -5.44 7.75 -6.77
C ALA A 32 -3.97 7.28 -6.64
N LYS A 33 -3.56 6.97 -5.41
CA LYS A 33 -2.20 6.50 -5.12
C LYS A 33 -1.93 5.17 -5.82
N THR A 34 -0.86 5.10 -6.59
CA THR A 34 -0.42 3.86 -7.23
C THR A 34 0.23 2.93 -6.21
N ALA A 35 -0.06 1.64 -6.30
CA ALA A 35 0.50 0.59 -5.45
C ALA A 35 1.34 -0.40 -6.24
N ILE A 36 2.52 -0.77 -5.72
CA ILE A 36 3.39 -1.79 -6.29
C ILE A 36 3.29 -3.07 -5.44
N PHE A 37 3.05 -4.20 -6.10
CA PHE A 37 3.04 -5.52 -5.46
C PHE A 37 4.32 -6.26 -5.83
N VAL A 38 5.17 -6.52 -4.84
CA VAL A 38 6.52 -7.08 -5.01
C VAL A 38 6.59 -8.47 -4.41
N ARG A 39 7.06 -9.45 -5.18
CA ARG A 39 7.35 -10.78 -4.67
C ARG A 39 8.78 -10.84 -4.17
N GLY A 40 8.95 -11.20 -2.91
CA GLY A 40 10.26 -11.48 -2.33
C GLY A 40 10.93 -12.71 -2.93
N THR A 41 12.13 -13.02 -2.49
CA THR A 41 12.92 -14.18 -2.96
C THR A 41 12.19 -15.50 -2.77
N ARG A 42 11.49 -15.65 -1.64
CA ARG A 42 10.66 -16.82 -1.31
C ARG A 42 9.25 -16.34 -0.95
N THR A 43 8.25 -16.96 -1.57
CA THR A 43 6.83 -16.71 -1.30
C THR A 43 6.10 -18.03 -1.26
N SER A 44 5.05 -18.13 -0.44
CA SER A 44 4.13 -19.27 -0.43
C SER A 44 2.99 -19.07 -1.42
N GLU A 45 2.24 -20.13 -1.67
CA GLU A 45 1.03 -20.06 -2.48
C GLU A 45 -0.02 -19.12 -1.85
N LYS A 46 -0.22 -19.18 -0.53
CA LYS A 46 -1.12 -18.28 0.20
C LYS A 46 -0.78 -16.81 -0.03
N VAL A 47 0.49 -16.44 0.12
CA VAL A 47 0.98 -15.07 -0.12
C VAL A 47 0.74 -14.66 -1.55
N ASN A 48 1.01 -15.55 -2.53
CA ASN A 48 0.80 -15.25 -3.93
C ASN A 48 -0.68 -15.04 -4.27
N VAL A 49 -1.58 -15.86 -3.71
CA VAL A 49 -3.03 -15.69 -3.85
C VAL A 49 -3.45 -14.35 -3.24
N ALA A 50 -3.09 -14.09 -1.98
CA ALA A 50 -3.43 -12.84 -1.31
C ALA A 50 -2.96 -11.60 -2.09
N MET A 51 -1.71 -11.57 -2.55
CA MET A 51 -1.18 -10.47 -3.35
C MET A 51 -1.89 -10.29 -4.67
N THR A 52 -2.28 -11.39 -5.33
CA THR A 52 -3.00 -11.32 -6.61
C THR A 52 -4.37 -10.71 -6.43
N GLU A 53 -5.09 -11.12 -5.37
CA GLU A 53 -6.43 -10.62 -5.06
C GLU A 53 -6.39 -9.15 -4.61
N LEU A 54 -5.44 -8.80 -3.75
CA LEU A 54 -5.24 -7.42 -3.30
C LEU A 54 -4.88 -6.48 -4.47
N ALA A 55 -4.02 -6.94 -5.38
CA ALA A 55 -3.69 -6.20 -6.59
C ALA A 55 -4.90 -6.05 -7.52
N ALA A 56 -5.75 -7.07 -7.62
CA ALA A 56 -6.97 -7.01 -8.41
C ALA A 56 -7.96 -5.96 -7.89
N LEU A 57 -8.12 -5.87 -6.56
CA LEU A 57 -8.95 -4.85 -5.90
C LEU A 57 -8.39 -3.43 -6.08
N LYS A 58 -7.07 -3.28 -6.24
CA LYS A 58 -6.41 -1.97 -6.40
C LYS A 58 -6.39 -1.48 -7.86
N LYS A 59 -6.75 -2.31 -8.84
CA LYS A 59 -6.78 -1.88 -10.24
C LYS A 59 -7.74 -0.69 -10.44
N PRO A 60 -7.38 0.28 -11.31
CA PRO A 60 -6.28 0.27 -12.29
C PRO A 60 -4.91 0.68 -11.70
N ASP A 61 -4.85 1.21 -10.48
CA ASP A 61 -3.66 1.81 -9.87
C ASP A 61 -2.77 0.77 -9.16
N ALA A 62 -2.62 -0.40 -9.78
CA ALA A 62 -1.79 -1.49 -9.30
C ALA A 62 -0.73 -1.91 -10.31
N VAL A 63 0.52 -2.00 -9.86
CA VAL A 63 1.66 -2.52 -10.62
C VAL A 63 2.16 -3.78 -9.94
N ALA A 64 2.11 -4.92 -10.64
CA ALA A 64 2.61 -6.18 -10.10
C ALA A 64 3.98 -6.52 -10.68
N PHE A 65 4.96 -6.78 -9.81
CA PHE A 65 6.27 -7.28 -10.20
C PHE A 65 6.24 -8.80 -10.25
N ASN A 66 6.30 -9.36 -11.47
CA ASN A 66 6.23 -10.80 -11.69
C ASN A 66 7.54 -11.53 -11.32
N LYS A 67 8.67 -10.84 -11.33
CA LYS A 67 9.96 -11.41 -10.94
C LYS A 67 10.10 -11.43 -9.43
N ARG A 68 10.85 -12.41 -8.93
CA ARG A 68 11.28 -12.45 -7.53
C ARG A 68 12.34 -11.39 -7.30
N ASN A 69 12.25 -10.69 -6.19
CA ASN A 69 13.18 -9.64 -5.82
C ASN A 69 13.77 -9.97 -4.44
N ASP A 70 15.06 -9.76 -4.31
CA ASP A 70 15.73 -9.91 -3.02
C ASP A 70 15.62 -8.58 -2.28
N VAL A 71 14.60 -8.50 -1.43
CA VAL A 71 14.30 -7.29 -0.68
C VAL A 71 13.85 -7.64 0.74
N LEU A 72 14.44 -6.96 1.70
CA LEU A 72 14.14 -7.07 3.12
C LEU A 72 13.72 -5.67 3.62
N PRO A 73 12.42 -5.35 3.60
CA PRO A 73 11.91 -3.99 3.82
C PRO A 73 12.43 -3.31 5.09
N PHE A 74 12.58 -4.05 6.18
CA PHE A 74 13.03 -3.51 7.46
C PHE A 74 14.55 -3.39 7.59
N GLU A 75 15.33 -4.02 6.68
CA GLU A 75 16.79 -3.95 6.70
C GLU A 75 17.30 -2.89 5.72
N ASP A 76 16.71 -2.83 4.51
CA ASP A 76 17.07 -1.86 3.48
C ASP A 76 15.84 -1.40 2.68
N ALA A 77 15.50 -0.14 2.85
CA ALA A 77 14.38 0.50 2.16
C ALA A 77 14.74 1.07 0.77
N THR A 78 16.03 1.14 0.41
CA THR A 78 16.51 1.79 -0.81
C THR A 78 15.82 1.28 -2.08
N SER A 79 15.63 -0.04 -2.18
CA SER A 79 14.93 -0.63 -3.32
C SER A 79 13.46 -0.21 -3.39
N LEU A 80 12.79 -0.09 -2.24
CA LEU A 80 11.38 0.31 -2.17
C LEU A 80 11.20 1.76 -2.61
N GLU A 81 12.05 2.65 -2.12
CA GLU A 81 12.07 4.07 -2.47
C GLU A 81 12.36 4.26 -3.96
N PHE A 82 13.37 3.55 -4.49
CA PHE A 82 13.69 3.57 -5.90
C PHE A 82 12.50 3.13 -6.78
N TRP A 83 11.83 2.04 -6.43
CA TRP A 83 10.67 1.56 -7.19
C TRP A 83 9.50 2.53 -7.08
N GLY A 84 9.26 3.13 -5.92
CA GLY A 84 8.26 4.15 -5.72
C GLY A 84 8.49 5.34 -6.66
N GLN A 85 9.68 5.91 -6.66
CA GLN A 85 10.06 7.02 -7.53
C GLN A 85 9.95 6.67 -9.03
N LYS A 86 10.41 5.48 -9.42
CA LYS A 86 10.37 5.04 -10.83
C LYS A 86 8.98 4.84 -11.37
N ASN A 87 8.06 4.34 -10.55
CA ASN A 87 6.70 4.00 -10.97
C ASN A 87 5.67 5.06 -10.56
N ASP A 88 6.10 6.17 -9.96
CA ASP A 88 5.21 7.18 -9.40
C ASP A 88 4.20 6.55 -8.44
N ALA A 89 4.72 5.76 -7.52
CA ALA A 89 3.93 4.99 -6.58
C ALA A 89 4.32 5.33 -5.15
N SER A 90 3.32 5.56 -4.32
CA SER A 90 3.49 5.87 -2.90
C SER A 90 3.12 4.71 -1.97
N LEU A 91 2.69 3.58 -2.54
CA LEU A 91 2.26 2.42 -1.80
C LEU A 91 2.95 1.16 -2.31
N LEU A 92 3.40 0.28 -1.41
CA LEU A 92 3.96 -1.02 -1.78
C LEU A 92 3.43 -2.13 -0.87
N VAL A 93 3.35 -3.34 -1.43
CA VAL A 93 3.12 -4.57 -0.67
C VAL A 93 4.21 -5.57 -1.06
N VAL A 94 5.01 -5.98 -0.10
CA VAL A 94 6.07 -6.96 -0.29
C VAL A 94 5.63 -8.28 0.34
N GLY A 95 5.45 -9.30 -0.49
CA GLY A 95 5.10 -10.63 -0.03
C GLY A 95 6.34 -11.51 0.12
N SER A 96 6.50 -12.14 1.26
CA SER A 96 7.59 -13.07 1.54
C SER A 96 7.14 -14.24 2.41
N SER A 97 7.91 -15.34 2.40
CA SER A 97 7.68 -16.45 3.32
C SER A 97 9.03 -17.05 3.70
N GLN A 98 9.39 -16.92 4.95
CA GLN A 98 10.64 -17.43 5.53
C GLN A 98 10.33 -18.30 6.75
N LYS A 99 11.30 -19.15 7.17
CA LYS A 99 11.10 -20.04 8.30
C LYS A 99 10.72 -19.34 9.61
N LYS A 100 11.32 -18.16 9.86
CA LYS A 100 11.03 -17.34 11.06
C LYS A 100 9.78 -16.47 10.93
N ARG A 101 9.42 -16.12 9.70
CA ARG A 101 8.27 -15.26 9.35
C ARG A 101 7.53 -15.90 8.18
N PRO A 102 6.71 -16.91 8.42
CA PRO A 102 5.95 -17.57 7.37
C PRO A 102 4.82 -16.68 6.88
N ASP A 103 4.52 -16.79 5.58
CA ASP A 103 3.34 -16.22 4.94
C ASP A 103 3.11 -14.74 5.24
N ASN A 104 4.12 -13.92 4.97
CA ASN A 104 4.19 -12.55 5.42
C ASN A 104 3.92 -11.54 4.30
N LEU A 105 3.18 -10.48 4.63
CA LEU A 105 2.96 -9.28 3.82
C LEU A 105 3.46 -8.05 4.58
N CYS A 106 4.43 -7.36 4.01
CA CYS A 106 4.88 -6.06 4.50
C CYS A 106 4.24 -4.96 3.65
N TRP A 107 3.41 -4.13 4.27
CA TRP A 107 2.77 -2.97 3.68
C TRP A 107 3.62 -1.74 3.96
N VAL A 108 3.84 -0.93 2.94
CA VAL A 108 4.73 0.22 3.00
C VAL A 108 4.04 1.43 2.40
N ARG A 109 4.11 2.56 3.09
CA ARG A 109 3.76 3.87 2.54
C ARG A 109 5.02 4.70 2.34
N LEU A 110 5.06 5.39 1.22
CA LEU A 110 6.10 6.36 0.90
C LEU A 110 5.52 7.77 0.92
N PHE A 111 6.32 8.70 1.38
CA PHE A 111 6.05 10.13 1.29
C PHE A 111 7.33 10.85 0.85
N ASP A 112 7.22 11.74 -0.11
CA ASP A 112 8.37 12.48 -0.69
C ASP A 112 9.55 11.57 -1.09
N GLY A 113 9.23 10.39 -1.64
CA GLY A 113 10.21 9.42 -2.11
C GLY A 113 10.92 8.63 -1.01
N GLN A 114 10.54 8.79 0.24
CA GLN A 114 11.08 8.07 1.40
C GLN A 114 10.00 7.22 2.07
N VAL A 115 10.42 6.20 2.81
CA VAL A 115 9.50 5.38 3.59
C VAL A 115 8.94 6.21 4.74
N LEU A 116 7.60 6.34 4.77
CA LEU A 116 6.87 6.98 5.85
C LEU A 116 6.62 6.01 6.99
N ASP A 117 6.04 4.86 6.68
CA ASP A 117 5.77 3.80 7.64
C ASP A 117 5.68 2.42 6.97
N MET A 118 5.79 1.38 7.79
CA MET A 118 5.67 -0.01 7.38
C MET A 118 4.87 -0.80 8.42
N LEU A 119 4.04 -1.71 7.93
CA LEU A 119 3.30 -2.66 8.77
C LEU A 119 3.45 -4.08 8.23
N GLU A 120 3.81 -4.99 9.09
CA GLU A 120 3.98 -6.41 8.76
C GLU A 120 2.77 -7.21 9.24
N MET A 121 2.22 -8.08 8.37
CA MET A 121 1.09 -8.93 8.68
C MET A 121 1.31 -10.35 8.19
N GLY A 122 1.01 -11.34 9.03
CA GLY A 122 0.99 -12.76 8.64
C GLY A 122 -0.33 -13.13 7.98
N VAL A 123 -0.27 -13.90 6.89
CA VAL A 123 -1.45 -14.44 6.20
C VAL A 123 -1.77 -15.82 6.77
N LEU A 124 -2.78 -15.92 7.59
CA LEU A 124 -3.23 -17.20 8.16
C LEU A 124 -3.96 -18.03 7.10
N GLU A 125 -4.85 -17.41 6.35
CA GLU A 125 -5.63 -18.05 5.31
C GLU A 125 -5.85 -17.08 4.13
N ALA A 126 -5.89 -17.60 2.92
CA ALA A 126 -6.19 -16.83 1.72
C ALA A 126 -7.11 -17.63 0.79
N THR A 127 -8.27 -17.07 0.49
CA THR A 127 -9.24 -17.64 -0.44
C THR A 127 -9.36 -16.74 -1.66
N SER A 128 -9.17 -17.32 -2.86
CA SER A 128 -9.32 -16.55 -4.10
C SER A 128 -10.76 -16.11 -4.30
N MET A 129 -10.94 -14.90 -4.83
CA MET A 129 -12.26 -14.38 -5.25
C MET A 129 -12.96 -15.33 -6.24
N ASN A 130 -12.21 -16.15 -6.98
CA ASN A 130 -12.78 -17.14 -7.91
C ASN A 130 -13.46 -18.32 -7.20
N ALA A 131 -13.18 -18.57 -5.94
CA ALA A 131 -13.87 -19.59 -5.14
C ALA A 131 -15.31 -19.21 -4.81
N PHE A 132 -15.64 -17.92 -4.85
CA PHE A 132 -16.98 -17.41 -4.58
C PHE A 132 -17.82 -17.38 -5.86
N LYS A 133 -19.07 -17.81 -5.78
CA LYS A 133 -20.02 -17.83 -6.91
C LYS A 133 -20.68 -16.47 -7.20
N THR A 134 -20.36 -15.46 -6.39
CA THR A 134 -20.89 -14.10 -6.52
C THR A 134 -20.24 -13.32 -7.66
N ASN A 135 -20.87 -12.22 -8.05
CA ASN A 135 -20.25 -11.28 -9.00
C ASN A 135 -18.92 -10.77 -8.47
N LYS A 136 -17.95 -10.68 -9.38
CA LYS A 136 -16.63 -10.15 -9.05
C LYS A 136 -16.66 -8.63 -8.98
N PRO A 137 -15.86 -8.00 -8.12
CA PRO A 137 -15.75 -6.54 -8.10
C PRO A 137 -15.24 -6.02 -9.45
N GLY A 138 -15.85 -4.95 -9.92
CA GLY A 138 -15.39 -4.26 -11.13
C GLY A 138 -14.05 -3.55 -10.91
N ILE A 139 -13.33 -3.31 -12.00
CA ILE A 139 -12.10 -2.51 -11.96
C ILE A 139 -12.44 -1.08 -11.56
N GLY A 140 -11.69 -0.50 -10.62
CA GLY A 140 -11.90 0.86 -10.11
C GLY A 140 -12.95 0.97 -9.01
N MET A 141 -13.58 -0.13 -8.61
CA MET A 141 -14.49 -0.13 -7.46
C MET A 141 -13.72 0.05 -6.16
N ARG A 142 -14.20 0.94 -5.30
CA ARG A 142 -13.66 1.08 -3.94
C ARG A 142 -14.22 -0.02 -3.05
N PRO A 143 -13.38 -0.79 -2.36
CA PRO A 143 -13.86 -1.73 -1.35
C PRO A 143 -14.44 -0.97 -0.16
N LEU A 144 -15.56 -1.48 0.39
CA LEU A 144 -16.08 -1.03 1.66
C LEU A 144 -15.35 -1.78 2.78
N PHE A 145 -14.74 -1.05 3.69
CA PHE A 145 -14.09 -1.62 4.87
C PHE A 145 -15.01 -1.53 6.08
N HIS A 146 -15.19 -2.66 6.74
CA HIS A 146 -15.84 -2.72 8.04
C HIS A 146 -14.80 -3.17 9.08
N PHE A 147 -14.51 -2.30 10.03
CA PHE A 147 -13.62 -2.60 11.15
C PHE A 147 -14.49 -2.79 12.39
N SER A 148 -14.38 -3.94 13.04
CA SER A 148 -15.11 -4.25 14.28
C SER A 148 -14.15 -4.76 15.34
N GLY A 149 -14.42 -4.39 16.58
CA GLY A 149 -13.59 -4.73 17.73
C GLY A 149 -13.06 -3.49 18.45
N PRO A 150 -12.86 -3.58 19.76
CA PRO A 150 -12.40 -2.46 20.58
C PRO A 150 -11.02 -1.94 20.16
N GLU A 151 -10.21 -2.78 19.50
CA GLU A 151 -8.88 -2.43 19.02
C GLU A 151 -8.91 -1.38 17.90
N PHE A 152 -10.01 -1.31 17.14
CA PHE A 152 -10.20 -0.35 16.04
C PHE A 152 -10.92 0.93 16.45
N GLU A 153 -11.39 1.02 17.70
CA GLU A 153 -12.10 2.16 18.23
C GLU A 153 -11.11 3.07 18.96
N SER A 154 -10.98 4.31 18.48
CA SER A 154 -10.27 5.38 19.18
C SER A 154 -11.27 6.18 20.00
N ASP A 155 -11.70 5.65 21.12
CA ASP A 155 -12.52 6.41 22.06
C ASP A 155 -11.60 7.04 23.13
N PRO A 156 -11.56 8.39 23.24
CA PRO A 156 -10.74 9.08 24.23
C PRO A 156 -11.08 8.70 25.69
N GLU A 157 -12.30 8.22 25.96
CA GLU A 157 -12.70 7.76 27.28
C GLU A 157 -12.18 6.36 27.59
N THR A 158 -12.19 5.46 26.63
CA THR A 158 -11.61 4.11 26.79
C THR A 158 -10.08 4.15 26.92
N ASP A 159 -9.43 5.11 26.24
CA ASP A 159 -7.97 5.33 26.39
C ASP A 159 -7.61 5.88 27.78
N ARG A 160 -8.49 6.67 28.44
CA ARG A 160 -8.28 7.19 29.80
C ARG A 160 -8.58 6.15 30.88
N LEU A 161 -9.50 5.24 30.64
CA LEU A 161 -9.91 4.21 31.61
C LEU A 161 -9.09 2.94 31.56
N GLY A 162 -8.10 2.85 30.63
CA GLY A 162 -7.29 1.64 30.44
C GLY A 162 -8.20 0.44 30.30
N ALA A 163 -8.81 0.24 29.13
CA ALA A 163 -9.64 -0.93 28.89
C ALA A 163 -8.88 -2.17 29.34
N ALA A 164 -9.32 -2.75 30.44
CA ALA A 164 -8.67 -3.86 31.09
C ALA A 164 -8.56 -5.03 30.11
N GLY A 165 -7.35 -5.24 29.56
CA GLY A 165 -7.05 -6.38 28.72
C GLY A 165 -6.47 -6.11 27.32
N ALA A 166 -6.49 -4.90 26.80
CA ALA A 166 -5.86 -4.59 25.52
C ALA A 166 -4.44 -4.05 25.73
N ASP A 167 -3.46 -4.71 25.11
CA ASP A 167 -2.09 -4.22 25.05
C ASP A 167 -2.08 -2.89 24.27
N PRO A 168 -1.60 -1.77 24.85
CA PRO A 168 -1.57 -0.45 24.17
C PRO A 168 -0.79 -0.49 22.86
N GLU A 169 0.26 -1.30 22.77
CA GLU A 169 1.08 -1.47 21.57
C GLU A 169 0.28 -2.21 20.47
N ALA A 170 -0.48 -3.24 20.85
CA ALA A 170 -1.36 -3.95 19.93
C ALA A 170 -2.45 -3.03 19.37
N LYS A 171 -3.11 -2.22 20.24
CA LYS A 171 -4.12 -1.24 19.81
C LYS A 171 -3.54 -0.23 18.82
N GLY A 172 -2.34 0.28 19.06
CA GLY A 172 -1.64 1.17 18.15
C GLY A 172 -1.43 0.54 16.76
N ALA A 173 -1.06 -0.74 16.71
CA ALA A 173 -0.88 -1.47 15.46
C ALA A 173 -2.20 -1.65 14.67
N PHE A 174 -3.34 -1.90 15.35
CA PHE A 174 -4.65 -2.00 14.70
C PHE A 174 -5.16 -0.67 14.15
N LEU A 175 -4.96 0.42 14.87
CA LEU A 175 -5.27 1.77 14.38
C LEU A 175 -4.40 2.15 13.18
N HIS A 176 -3.13 1.79 13.22
CA HIS A 176 -2.21 1.96 12.09
C HIS A 176 -2.66 1.14 10.87
N LEU A 177 -3.03 -0.12 11.06
CA LEU A 177 -3.59 -0.97 10.01
C LEU A 177 -4.84 -0.35 9.38
N LYS A 178 -5.78 0.14 10.21
CA LYS A 178 -6.99 0.82 9.74
C LYS A 178 -6.64 2.02 8.85
N SER A 179 -5.76 2.89 9.33
CA SER A 179 -5.28 4.06 8.58
C SER A 179 -4.64 3.66 7.25
N LEU A 180 -3.78 2.64 7.27
CA LEU A 180 -3.06 2.14 6.10
C LEU A 180 -4.02 1.56 5.04
N LEU A 181 -4.97 0.71 5.43
CA LEU A 181 -5.93 0.10 4.50
C LEU A 181 -6.87 1.14 3.88
N LEU A 182 -7.35 2.09 4.67
CA LEU A 182 -8.18 3.19 4.17
C LEU A 182 -7.42 4.05 3.16
N ASP A 183 -6.18 4.40 3.45
CA ASP A 183 -5.33 5.17 2.54
C ASP A 183 -4.98 4.38 1.27
N PHE A 184 -4.70 3.08 1.43
CA PHE A 184 -4.32 2.20 0.32
C PHE A 184 -5.41 2.06 -0.74
N TYR A 185 -6.67 1.99 -0.33
CA TYR A 185 -7.82 1.78 -1.22
C TYR A 185 -8.73 3.00 -1.37
N ARG A 186 -8.27 4.18 -0.99
CA ARG A 186 -9.07 5.42 -1.04
C ARG A 186 -9.60 5.74 -2.44
N GLY A 187 -8.81 5.47 -3.49
CA GLY A 187 -9.16 5.77 -4.87
C GLY A 187 -9.21 7.29 -5.15
N GLU A 188 -9.78 7.68 -6.28
CA GLU A 188 -10.02 9.08 -6.63
C GLU A 188 -11.09 9.72 -5.75
N GLU A 189 -10.95 11.00 -5.46
CA GLU A 189 -12.01 11.78 -4.82
C GLU A 189 -13.14 11.99 -5.80
N LEU A 190 -14.35 11.55 -5.42
CA LEU A 190 -15.54 11.81 -6.19
C LEU A 190 -15.97 13.26 -5.99
N ASP A 191 -16.32 13.94 -7.07
CA ASP A 191 -16.92 15.26 -6.99
C ASP A 191 -18.31 15.13 -6.33
N PRO A 192 -18.60 15.86 -5.24
CA PRO A 192 -19.90 15.77 -4.58
C PRO A 192 -21.09 16.19 -5.45
N ASN A 193 -20.82 16.75 -6.63
CA ASN A 193 -21.82 17.23 -7.60
C ASN A 193 -22.01 16.29 -8.81
N HIS A 194 -21.41 15.10 -8.78
CA HIS A 194 -21.62 14.08 -9.82
C HIS A 194 -22.41 12.91 -9.30
#